data_a300b14ccaef5b195dcdadc5c9efab20
#
_entry.id   a300b14ccaef5b195dcdadc5c9efab20
#
_cell.length_a   1.000
_cell.length_b   1.000
_cell.length_c   1.000
_cell.angle_alpha   90.00
_cell.angle_beta   90.00
_cell.angle_gamma   90.00
#
_symmetry.space_group_name_H-M   'P 1'
#
loop_
_entity.id
_entity.type
_entity.pdbx_description
1 polymer ?
#
loop_
_entity_poly.entity_id
_entity_poly.type
_entity_poly.pdbx_seq_one_letter_code
_entity_poly.pdbx_strand_id
1 'polypeptide(L)'
;MKSMTGFGSGTATKDGITCTVEIKTVNARFLDLFIRSPKQINPFESIIRGLVQDRITRGKVEVSVSIQDAGERPKTFTINSVLRKQIQELLVREEFYDDPKKVPLQAVNSISNEWIQQQDTPIAEDVLSEIVQESTNQALD
;
A
#
# COMPACT_ATOMS: atom_id res chain seq x y z
N MET A 1 -3.17 22.72 -33.27
CA MET A 1 -3.74 21.50 -32.72
C MET A 1 -2.68 20.82 -31.82
N LYS A 2 -3.10 20.46 -30.65
CA LYS A 2 -2.19 19.74 -29.77
C LYS A 2 -1.99 18.31 -30.27
N SER A 3 -0.76 17.80 -30.14
CA SER A 3 -0.49 16.41 -30.41
C SER A 3 -1.37 15.54 -29.49
N MET A 4 -1.95 14.48 -30.06
CA MET A 4 -2.72 13.52 -29.28
C MET A 4 -1.82 12.47 -28.62
N THR A 5 -0.52 12.49 -28.95
CA THR A 5 0.47 11.62 -28.34
C THR A 5 1.30 12.46 -27.38
N GLY A 6 1.36 12.03 -26.14
CA GLY A 6 2.09 12.79 -25.15
C GLY A 6 2.51 11.95 -23.95
N PHE A 7 3.33 12.55 -23.12
CA PHE A 7 3.82 11.96 -21.88
C PHE A 7 3.88 13.04 -20.81
N GLY A 8 3.38 12.74 -19.64
CA GLY A 8 3.48 13.62 -18.49
C GLY A 8 3.90 12.84 -17.25
N SER A 9 4.56 13.51 -16.36
CA SER A 9 5.00 12.90 -15.09
C SER A 9 4.84 13.90 -13.94
N GLY A 10 4.39 13.42 -12.82
CA GLY A 10 4.24 14.22 -11.61
C GLY A 10 4.67 13.45 -10.39
N THR A 11 5.24 14.15 -9.43
CA THR A 11 5.70 13.56 -8.17
C THR A 11 5.28 14.44 -7.01
N ALA A 12 4.77 13.82 -5.96
CA ALA A 12 4.41 14.49 -4.72
C ALA A 12 4.94 13.70 -3.54
N THR A 13 5.44 14.40 -2.54
CA THR A 13 6.00 13.78 -1.34
C THR A 13 5.37 14.40 -0.10
N LYS A 14 4.95 13.56 0.83
CA LYS A 14 4.44 14.00 2.13
C LYS A 14 4.66 12.89 3.15
N ASP A 15 5.14 13.26 4.33
CA ASP A 15 5.37 12.33 5.45
C ASP A 15 6.25 11.13 5.08
N GLY A 16 7.28 11.36 4.26
CA GLY A 16 8.20 10.32 3.83
C GLY A 16 7.65 9.42 2.73
N ILE A 17 6.46 9.72 2.21
CA ILE A 17 5.81 8.95 1.15
C ILE A 17 5.89 9.72 -0.14
N THR A 18 6.42 9.08 -1.18
CA THR A 18 6.54 9.69 -2.51
C THR A 18 5.61 8.96 -3.48
N CYS A 19 4.74 9.72 -4.12
CA CYS A 19 3.87 9.22 -5.18
C CYS A 19 4.35 9.77 -6.52
N THR A 20 4.57 8.90 -7.48
CA THR A 20 4.93 9.28 -8.84
C THR A 20 3.84 8.80 -9.78
N VAL A 21 3.33 9.72 -10.59
CA VAL A 21 2.31 9.43 -11.60
C VAL A 21 2.89 9.72 -12.97
N GLU A 22 2.83 8.74 -13.85
CA GLU A 22 3.22 8.88 -15.26
C GLU A 22 1.98 8.67 -16.12
N ILE A 23 1.77 9.58 -17.07
CA ILE A 23 0.64 9.52 -17.98
C ILE A 23 1.14 9.50 -19.41
N LYS A 24 0.72 8.47 -20.16
CA LYS A 24 0.99 8.34 -21.58
C LYS A 24 -0.32 8.44 -22.33
N THR A 25 -0.35 9.27 -23.37
CA THR A 25 -1.53 9.42 -24.22
C THR A 25 -1.18 9.06 -25.66
N VAL A 26 -2.09 8.33 -26.29
CA VAL A 26 -1.99 7.97 -27.71
C VAL A 26 -3.27 8.37 -28.40
N ASN A 27 -3.15 8.78 -29.64
CA ASN A 27 -4.30 9.22 -30.45
C ASN A 27 -5.32 8.08 -30.58
N ALA A 28 -6.57 8.38 -30.26
CA ALA A 28 -7.69 7.44 -30.39
C ALA A 28 -9.00 8.23 -30.51
N ARG A 29 -10.00 7.56 -31.07
CA ARG A 29 -11.28 8.19 -31.34
C ARG A 29 -12.09 8.47 -30.08
N PHE A 30 -12.01 7.57 -29.10
CA PHE A 30 -12.73 7.64 -27.84
C PHE A 30 -11.75 7.65 -26.68
N LEU A 31 -12.21 8.11 -25.53
CA LEU A 31 -11.42 8.05 -24.32
C LEU A 31 -11.38 6.59 -23.81
N ASP A 32 -10.16 6.09 -23.67
CA ASP A 32 -9.93 4.77 -23.14
C ASP A 32 -8.84 4.91 -22.06
N LEU A 33 -9.21 4.70 -20.82
CA LEU A 33 -8.36 5.01 -19.67
C LEU A 33 -7.98 3.75 -18.91
N PHE A 34 -6.70 3.52 -18.81
CA PHE A 34 -6.13 2.41 -18.05
C PHE A 34 -5.28 2.97 -16.91
N ILE A 35 -5.53 2.49 -15.71
CA ILE A 35 -4.79 2.89 -14.52
C ILE A 35 -4.10 1.67 -13.93
N ARG A 36 -2.78 1.79 -13.76
CA ARG A 36 -1.97 0.80 -13.05
C ARG A 36 -1.52 1.43 -11.74
N SER A 37 -1.96 0.88 -10.64
CA SER A 37 -1.63 1.41 -9.33
C SER A 37 -1.37 0.30 -8.33
N PRO A 38 -0.54 0.57 -7.30
CA PRO A 38 -0.40 -0.39 -6.22
C PRO A 38 -1.70 -0.52 -5.44
N LYS A 39 -1.81 -1.61 -4.71
CA LYS A 39 -3.04 -1.96 -3.99
C LYS A 39 -3.50 -0.86 -3.04
N GLN A 40 -2.56 -0.14 -2.40
CA GLN A 40 -2.88 0.95 -1.49
C GLN A 40 -3.62 2.10 -2.19
N ILE A 41 -3.41 2.27 -3.49
CA ILE A 41 -3.95 3.39 -4.28
C ILE A 41 -5.28 3.02 -4.94
N ASN A 42 -5.64 1.74 -4.99
CA ASN A 42 -6.88 1.32 -5.65
C ASN A 42 -8.11 2.11 -5.20
N PRO A 43 -8.30 2.41 -3.91
CA PRO A 43 -9.45 3.24 -3.48
C PRO A 43 -9.43 4.67 -4.04
N PHE A 44 -8.28 5.14 -4.49
CA PHE A 44 -8.10 6.50 -5.00
C PHE A 44 -8.09 6.59 -6.53
N GLU A 45 -8.28 5.47 -7.22
CA GLU A 45 -8.31 5.46 -8.70
C GLU A 45 -9.43 6.33 -9.25
N SER A 46 -10.56 6.43 -8.55
CA SER A 46 -11.66 7.28 -8.96
C SER A 46 -11.27 8.77 -9.01
N ILE A 47 -10.40 9.20 -8.10
CA ILE A 47 -9.85 10.55 -8.09
C ILE A 47 -9.01 10.79 -9.33
N ILE A 48 -8.11 9.86 -9.64
CA ILE A 48 -7.25 9.94 -10.82
C ILE A 48 -8.10 9.96 -12.09
N ARG A 49 -9.09 9.09 -12.17
CA ARG A 49 -10.00 8.99 -13.31
C ARG A 49 -10.75 10.30 -13.54
N GLY A 50 -11.27 10.90 -12.48
CA GLY A 50 -11.96 12.18 -12.55
C GLY A 50 -11.07 13.31 -13.04
N LEU A 51 -9.85 13.39 -12.52
CA LEU A 51 -8.89 14.42 -12.93
C LEU A 51 -8.49 14.28 -14.39
N VAL A 52 -8.28 13.05 -14.85
CA VAL A 52 -7.93 12.79 -16.26
C VAL A 52 -9.10 13.14 -17.18
N GLN A 53 -10.32 12.72 -16.82
CA GLN A 53 -11.51 12.97 -17.63
C GLN A 53 -11.83 14.45 -17.74
N ASP A 54 -11.48 15.24 -16.74
CA ASP A 54 -11.67 16.70 -16.79
C ASP A 54 -10.76 17.39 -17.82
N ARG A 55 -9.61 16.78 -18.14
CA ARG A 55 -8.61 17.40 -19.00
C ARG A 55 -8.45 16.73 -20.36
N ILE A 56 -8.79 15.45 -20.46
CA ILE A 56 -8.61 14.66 -21.67
C ILE A 56 -9.96 14.07 -22.05
N THR A 57 -10.44 14.43 -23.24
CA THR A 57 -11.76 14.03 -23.71
C THR A 57 -11.72 12.82 -24.63
N ARG A 58 -10.56 12.53 -25.22
CA ARG A 58 -10.39 11.37 -26.11
C ARG A 58 -8.93 10.96 -26.15
N GLY A 59 -8.69 9.75 -26.57
CA GLY A 59 -7.37 9.15 -26.66
C GLY A 59 -7.25 7.93 -25.77
N LYS A 60 -6.23 7.12 -26.03
CA LYS A 60 -5.87 6.03 -25.14
C LYS A 60 -4.92 6.59 -24.09
N VAL A 61 -5.33 6.54 -22.84
CA VAL A 61 -4.56 7.11 -21.73
C VAL A 61 -4.12 5.97 -20.82
N GLU A 62 -2.82 5.87 -20.59
CA GLU A 62 -2.26 4.94 -19.61
C GLU A 62 -1.69 5.73 -18.46
N VAL A 63 -2.17 5.46 -17.27
CA VAL A 63 -1.70 6.08 -16.03
C VAL A 63 -0.99 5.03 -15.20
N SER A 64 0.26 5.29 -14.85
CA SER A 64 1.05 4.44 -13.97
C SER A 64 1.32 5.19 -12.67
N VAL A 65 0.96 4.59 -11.56
CA VAL A 65 1.17 5.18 -10.23
C VAL A 65 2.13 4.30 -9.46
N SER A 66 3.15 4.91 -8.88
CA SER A 66 4.06 4.21 -7.98
C SER A 66 4.16 4.94 -6.66
N ILE A 67 4.31 4.17 -5.59
CA ILE A 67 4.44 4.68 -4.22
C ILE A 67 5.75 4.17 -3.66
N GLN A 68 6.54 5.09 -3.12
CA GLN A 68 7.74 4.76 -2.36
C GLN A 68 7.55 5.28 -0.94
N ASP A 69 7.83 4.42 0.02
CA ASP A 69 7.68 4.73 1.42
C ASP A 69 9.06 4.68 2.09
N ALA A 70 9.63 5.85 2.31
CA ALA A 70 10.90 6.00 3.02
C ALA A 70 10.69 6.39 4.47
N GLY A 71 9.45 6.59 4.91
CA GLY A 71 9.15 6.95 6.29
C GLY A 71 9.26 5.76 7.22
N GLU A 72 9.89 5.98 8.36
CA GLU A 72 9.90 4.99 9.43
C GLU A 72 8.65 5.17 10.26
N ARG A 73 7.70 4.27 10.08
CA ARG A 73 6.47 4.27 10.87
C ARG A 73 6.51 3.14 11.88
N PRO A 74 5.94 3.34 13.07
CA PRO A 74 5.84 2.26 14.05
C PRO A 74 5.10 1.06 13.46
N LYS A 75 5.54 -0.13 13.83
CA LYS A 75 4.85 -1.34 13.47
C LYS A 75 3.89 -1.73 14.59
N THR A 76 2.77 -2.31 14.23
CA THR A 76 1.79 -2.79 15.20
C THR A 76 1.99 -4.28 15.40
N PHE A 77 2.08 -4.69 16.67
CA PHE A 77 2.19 -6.09 17.05
C PHE A 77 0.90 -6.54 17.70
N THR A 78 0.38 -7.68 17.24
CA THR A 78 -0.80 -8.30 17.84
C THR A 78 -0.39 -9.65 18.41
N ILE A 79 -0.72 -9.89 19.67
CA ILE A 79 -0.40 -11.12 20.37
C ILE A 79 -1.67 -11.93 20.58
N ASN A 80 -1.67 -13.17 20.08
CA ASN A 80 -2.72 -14.12 20.39
C ASN A 80 -2.33 -14.88 21.67
N SER A 81 -2.76 -14.35 22.80
CA SER A 81 -2.44 -14.91 24.11
C SER A 81 -3.00 -16.31 24.30
N VAL A 82 -4.14 -16.61 23.71
CA VAL A 82 -4.76 -17.94 23.81
C VAL A 82 -3.86 -18.97 23.14
N LEU A 83 -3.43 -18.70 21.93
CA LEU A 83 -2.54 -19.62 21.20
C LEU A 83 -1.20 -19.80 21.93
N ARG A 84 -0.62 -18.70 22.41
CA ARG A 84 0.63 -18.77 23.16
C ARG A 84 0.50 -19.66 24.39
N LYS A 85 -0.56 -19.49 25.17
CA LYS A 85 -0.82 -20.29 26.37
C LYS A 85 -1.05 -21.76 26.02
N GLN A 86 -1.77 -22.03 24.93
CA GLN A 86 -1.99 -23.40 24.47
C GLN A 86 -0.67 -24.11 24.16
N ILE A 87 0.26 -23.41 23.51
CA ILE A 87 1.57 -23.99 23.18
C ILE A 87 2.38 -24.23 24.45
N GLN A 88 2.35 -23.28 25.41
CA GLN A 88 3.05 -23.44 26.67
C GLN A 88 2.51 -24.64 27.48
N GLU A 89 1.18 -24.78 27.52
CA GLU A 89 0.55 -25.91 28.19
C GLU A 89 0.84 -27.24 27.50
N LEU A 90 0.90 -27.24 26.16
CA LEU A 90 1.28 -28.44 25.41
C LEU A 90 2.67 -28.92 25.79
N LEU A 91 3.64 -28.00 25.90
CA LEU A 91 5.02 -28.35 26.23
C LEU A 91 5.14 -28.86 27.65
N VAL A 92 4.30 -28.41 28.57
CA VAL A 92 4.24 -28.95 29.92
C VAL A 92 3.59 -30.33 29.92
N ARG A 93 2.49 -30.49 29.21
CA ARG A 93 1.79 -31.78 29.12
C ARG A 93 2.66 -32.87 28.52
N GLU A 94 3.49 -32.50 27.54
CA GLU A 94 4.42 -33.45 26.90
C GLU A 94 5.76 -33.55 27.63
N GLU A 95 5.83 -33.03 28.86
CA GLU A 95 6.95 -33.17 29.78
C GLU A 95 8.27 -32.50 29.37
N PHE A 96 8.20 -31.51 28.43
CA PHE A 96 9.38 -30.74 28.09
C PHE A 96 9.70 -29.66 29.12
N TYR A 97 8.70 -29.18 29.85
CA TYR A 97 8.83 -28.19 30.92
C TYR A 97 7.89 -28.55 32.07
N ASP A 98 8.24 -28.12 33.29
CA ASP A 98 7.43 -28.38 34.48
C ASP A 98 6.33 -27.37 34.73
N ASP A 99 6.51 -26.11 34.24
CA ASP A 99 5.63 -25.00 34.52
C ASP A 99 5.43 -24.20 33.24
N PRO A 100 4.16 -23.88 32.82
CA PRO A 100 3.94 -23.07 31.64
C PRO A 100 4.62 -21.72 31.69
N LYS A 101 4.77 -21.14 32.88
CA LYS A 101 5.44 -19.84 33.04
C LYS A 101 6.93 -19.89 32.80
N LYS A 102 7.52 -21.07 32.85
CA LYS A 102 8.95 -21.27 32.62
C LYS A 102 9.28 -21.57 31.17
N VAL A 103 8.26 -21.74 30.32
CA VAL A 103 8.47 -21.99 28.90
C VAL A 103 8.95 -20.70 28.24
N PRO A 104 10.17 -20.67 27.67
CA PRO A 104 10.65 -19.44 27.02
C PRO A 104 9.92 -19.20 25.70
N LEU A 105 9.84 -17.92 25.30
CA LEU A 105 9.19 -17.55 24.04
C LEU A 105 9.84 -18.19 22.82
N GLN A 106 11.14 -18.48 22.89
CA GLN A 106 11.84 -19.16 21.82
C GLN A 106 11.30 -20.58 21.60
N ALA A 107 10.95 -21.27 22.68
CA ALA A 107 10.35 -22.60 22.58
C ALA A 107 8.95 -22.52 21.96
N VAL A 108 8.18 -21.49 22.31
CA VAL A 108 6.85 -21.25 21.70
C VAL A 108 7.01 -21.01 20.20
N ASN A 109 7.95 -20.16 19.82
CA ASN A 109 8.22 -19.84 18.42
C ASN A 109 8.67 -21.05 17.60
N SER A 110 9.37 -22.01 18.22
CA SER A 110 9.83 -23.21 17.51
C SER A 110 8.66 -24.08 17.06
N ILE A 111 7.50 -23.98 17.73
CA ILE A 111 6.30 -24.73 17.37
C ILE A 111 5.45 -23.92 16.39
N SER A 112 5.23 -22.65 16.69
CA SER A 112 4.45 -21.77 15.83
C SER A 112 4.81 -20.31 16.12
N ASN A 113 4.91 -19.52 15.07
CA ASN A 113 5.08 -18.07 15.19
C ASN A 113 3.76 -17.30 15.00
N GLU A 114 2.65 -18.00 14.84
CA GLU A 114 1.34 -17.39 14.61
C GLU A 114 0.76 -16.70 15.84
N TRP A 115 1.35 -16.93 17.01
CA TRP A 115 0.93 -16.29 18.25
C TRP A 115 1.25 -14.80 18.29
N ILE A 116 2.16 -14.33 17.44
CA ILE A 116 2.50 -12.92 17.30
C ILE A 116 2.47 -12.53 15.83
N GLN A 117 1.82 -11.39 15.55
CA GLN A 117 1.73 -10.86 14.21
C GLN A 117 2.24 -9.43 14.19
N GLN A 118 3.01 -9.11 13.17
CA GLN A 118 3.56 -7.79 12.95
C GLN A 118 2.88 -7.20 11.72
N GLN A 119 2.33 -5.99 11.88
CA GLN A 119 1.69 -5.27 10.79
C GLN A 119 2.28 -3.89 10.67
N ASP A 120 2.50 -3.46 9.44
CA ASP A 120 2.91 -2.10 9.16
C ASP A 120 1.75 -1.15 9.45
N THR A 121 2.07 0.02 10.00
CA THR A 121 1.07 1.06 10.19
C THR A 121 0.60 1.54 8.82
N PRO A 122 -0.72 1.48 8.54
CA PRO A 122 -1.22 1.95 7.25
C PRO A 122 -0.97 3.44 7.08
N ILE A 123 -0.78 3.84 5.83
CA ILE A 123 -0.67 5.25 5.48
C ILE A 123 -2.05 5.89 5.64
N ALA A 124 -2.11 7.08 6.25
CA ALA A 124 -3.36 7.79 6.41
C ALA A 124 -4.00 8.10 5.05
N GLU A 125 -5.32 7.88 4.94
CA GLU A 125 -6.04 8.06 3.68
C GLU A 125 -5.97 9.49 3.16
N ASP A 126 -6.01 10.48 4.04
CA ASP A 126 -5.91 11.88 3.66
C ASP A 126 -4.55 12.21 3.04
N VAL A 127 -3.48 11.62 3.54
CA VAL A 127 -2.14 11.78 2.97
C VAL A 127 -2.09 11.16 1.57
N LEU A 128 -2.58 9.92 1.42
CA LEU A 128 -2.62 9.25 0.12
C LEU A 128 -3.45 10.03 -0.88
N SER A 129 -4.63 10.49 -0.48
CA SER A 129 -5.52 11.27 -1.35
C SER A 129 -4.83 12.55 -1.82
N GLU A 130 -4.18 13.26 -0.92
CA GLU A 130 -3.52 14.53 -1.23
C GLU A 130 -2.35 14.34 -2.20
N ILE A 131 -1.46 13.39 -1.95
CA ILE A 131 -0.30 13.16 -2.81
C ILE A 131 -0.70 12.59 -4.17
N VAL A 132 -1.75 11.78 -4.23
CA VAL A 132 -2.29 11.26 -5.50
C VAL A 132 -2.85 12.40 -6.33
N GLN A 133 -3.65 13.27 -5.74
CA GLN A 133 -4.21 14.43 -6.44
C GLN A 133 -3.11 15.36 -6.95
N GLU A 134 -2.15 15.70 -6.12
CA GLU A 134 -1.06 16.60 -6.47
C GLU A 134 -0.20 16.03 -7.59
N SER A 135 0.22 14.77 -7.47
CA SER A 135 1.08 14.14 -8.48
C SER A 135 0.33 13.95 -9.80
N THR A 136 -0.97 13.65 -9.77
CA THR A 136 -1.78 13.51 -10.97
C THR A 136 -1.95 14.86 -11.66
N ASN A 137 -2.21 15.92 -10.92
CA ASN A 137 -2.32 17.27 -11.48
C ASN A 137 -1.02 17.72 -12.14
N GLN A 138 0.13 17.42 -11.52
CA GLN A 138 1.43 17.71 -12.11
C GLN A 138 1.64 16.95 -13.42
N ALA A 139 1.25 15.68 -13.47
CA ALA A 139 1.40 14.86 -14.66
C ALA A 139 0.50 15.33 -15.80
N LEU A 140 -0.66 15.90 -15.48
CA LEU A 140 -1.61 16.43 -16.48
C LEU A 140 -1.22 17.80 -17.00
N ASP A 141 -0.44 18.55 -16.26
CA ASP A 141 0.08 19.84 -16.71
C ASP A 141 1.27 19.62 -17.66
#